data_678ff617aae1259784573402d23fb2de
#
_entry.id   678ff617aae1259784573402d23fb2de
#
_cell.length_a   1.000
_cell.length_b   1.000
_cell.length_c   1.000
_cell.angle_alpha   90.00
_cell.angle_beta   90.00
_cell.angle_gamma   90.00
#
_symmetry.space_group_name_H-M   'P 1'
#
loop_
_entity.id
_entity.type
_entity.pdbx_description
1 polymer ?
#
loop_
_entity_poly.entity_id
_entity_poly.type
_entity_poly.pdbx_seq_one_letter_code
_entity_poly.pdbx_strand_id
1 'polypeptide(L)'
;MKQYVYDFYGENELEEVIDRFRQERREKAGLFITLYHESNDLEKVKESIQTLRKAFPQSAIAGMSASGGIKDGRMVLGKSVLAFLSFEDTEVSVHCYDISSMTPGEAGERALESFSGIRNLAGVEVFTTLSTVDVDDFLTELDHLPPETAIFGGGADAYIGGDDTCVFGNDFISRKAIVAVCFAGKVKIRVSQNLGWQPLGQVMTITAIDGDKVIRELDGRPAFQVYEKYLKMKKSDFGGQQLISFPLILMRKGCMLARLPAACRDDGSLIMSASCFEGEKVRLAYGDPNEIIARCQENTKQLRAFAPEGILIFSCITRRLFLKEDTNQVLAAYGALAPVCGGYSRGEISRSGGRTSALNMTLVAAAFREKEENGVRQEEKSSEGIVFQTETMTTIQRLASFITTSAEELEQANRRLEEVNRKLVYVATHDGLTGLLNRGRVESILHELTGPVQKNHHVFTAIMVDLDNFKGINDEFGHGEGDRVLQEVADVFSKKSPPNACIGRWGGDEFVILLPEMEEEEAAALAETLRKTIEETVSCPDRSPVSASLGVTQAREGETFESFYHKMDSALYQAKFRGKNTIFLM
;
A
#
# COMPACT_ATOMS: atom_id res chain seq x y z
N MET A 1 16.99 -32.23 -11.18
CA MET A 1 15.72 -32.80 -10.72
C MET A 1 14.86 -33.29 -11.89
N LYS A 2 13.79 -34.06 -11.62
CA LYS A 2 12.79 -34.44 -12.64
C LYS A 2 11.40 -34.41 -12.03
N GLN A 3 10.43 -33.83 -12.73
CA GLN A 3 9.02 -33.75 -12.31
C GLN A 3 8.17 -34.64 -13.23
N TYR A 4 7.31 -35.46 -12.62
CA TYR A 4 6.33 -36.29 -13.30
C TYR A 4 4.94 -35.91 -12.80
N VAL A 5 4.00 -35.68 -13.70
CA VAL A 5 2.67 -35.15 -13.34
C VAL A 5 1.57 -36.08 -13.83
N TYR A 6 0.66 -36.41 -12.94
CA TYR A 6 -0.45 -37.32 -13.24
C TYR A 6 -1.76 -36.77 -12.70
N ASP A 7 -2.86 -37.19 -13.30
CA ASP A 7 -4.21 -36.98 -12.77
C ASP A 7 -4.86 -38.36 -12.52
N PHE A 8 -5.76 -38.42 -11.54
CA PHE A 8 -6.45 -39.64 -11.20
C PHE A 8 -7.83 -39.37 -10.61
N TYR A 9 -8.72 -40.37 -10.73
CA TYR A 9 -10.04 -40.36 -10.12
C TYR A 9 -10.17 -41.63 -9.24
N GLY A 10 -10.22 -41.43 -7.90
CA GLY A 10 -10.31 -42.49 -6.91
C GLY A 10 -9.07 -43.38 -6.79
N GLU A 11 -9.10 -44.29 -5.81
CA GLU A 11 -7.93 -45.07 -5.38
C GLU A 11 -7.38 -46.03 -6.44
N ASN A 12 -8.25 -46.65 -7.24
CA ASN A 12 -7.80 -47.61 -8.27
C ASN A 12 -6.91 -46.95 -9.33
N GLU A 13 -7.31 -45.74 -9.82
CA GLU A 13 -6.46 -44.97 -10.76
C GLU A 13 -5.18 -44.48 -10.07
N LEU A 14 -5.21 -44.20 -8.75
CA LEU A 14 -4.01 -43.81 -8.01
C LEU A 14 -2.99 -44.96 -7.95
N GLU A 15 -3.44 -46.20 -7.74
CA GLU A 15 -2.54 -47.35 -7.76
C GLU A 15 -1.91 -47.54 -9.16
N GLU A 16 -2.68 -47.37 -10.23
CA GLU A 16 -2.15 -47.40 -11.60
C GLU A 16 -1.12 -46.30 -11.86
N VAL A 17 -1.35 -45.09 -11.34
CA VAL A 17 -0.40 -43.98 -11.42
C VAL A 17 0.89 -44.29 -10.67
N ILE A 18 0.80 -44.89 -9.48
CA ILE A 18 1.96 -45.33 -8.69
C ILE A 18 2.81 -46.33 -9.46
N ASP A 19 2.17 -47.35 -10.08
CA ASP A 19 2.87 -48.38 -10.83
C ASP A 19 3.52 -47.79 -12.09
N ARG A 20 2.84 -46.88 -12.79
CA ARG A 20 3.41 -46.15 -13.95
C ARG A 20 4.63 -45.34 -13.53
N PHE A 21 4.54 -44.57 -12.45
CA PHE A 21 5.67 -43.80 -11.95
C PHE A 21 6.86 -44.70 -11.57
N ARG A 22 6.62 -45.85 -10.93
CA ARG A 22 7.68 -46.83 -10.60
C ARG A 22 8.41 -47.35 -11.84
N GLN A 23 7.71 -47.52 -12.96
CA GLN A 23 8.31 -47.95 -14.24
C GLN A 23 9.11 -46.83 -14.90
N GLU A 24 8.67 -45.59 -14.78
CA GLU A 24 9.32 -44.41 -15.39
C GLU A 24 10.51 -43.90 -14.56
N ARG A 25 10.52 -44.15 -13.24
CA ARG A 25 11.58 -43.68 -12.33
C ARG A 25 12.85 -44.53 -12.53
N ARG A 26 13.92 -43.86 -12.94
CA ARG A 26 15.21 -44.49 -13.24
C ARG A 26 16.23 -44.47 -12.09
N GLU A 27 16.07 -43.59 -11.06
CA GLU A 27 17.10 -43.31 -10.06
C GLU A 27 16.56 -43.30 -8.62
N LYS A 28 17.47 -43.61 -7.66
CA LYS A 28 17.20 -43.51 -6.21
C LYS A 28 17.54 -42.09 -5.73
N ALA A 29 16.65 -41.16 -6.00
CA ALA A 29 16.78 -39.76 -5.55
C ALA A 29 15.78 -39.47 -4.43
N GLY A 30 15.96 -38.38 -3.71
CA GLY A 30 14.97 -37.83 -2.80
C GLY A 30 13.63 -37.61 -3.52
N LEU A 31 12.52 -37.95 -2.87
CA LEU A 31 11.20 -37.88 -3.48
C LEU A 31 10.28 -36.99 -2.66
N PHE A 32 9.75 -35.96 -3.31
CA PHE A 32 8.64 -35.19 -2.81
C PHE A 32 7.38 -35.42 -3.65
N ILE A 33 6.25 -35.64 -3.00
CA ILE A 33 4.96 -35.82 -3.62
C ILE A 33 4.05 -34.69 -3.23
N THR A 34 3.65 -33.86 -4.19
CA THR A 34 2.63 -32.84 -3.95
C THR A 34 1.31 -33.28 -4.58
N LEU A 35 0.22 -33.13 -3.82
CA LEU A 35 -1.12 -33.59 -4.21
C LEU A 35 -2.16 -32.49 -4.06
N TYR A 36 -2.85 -32.19 -5.15
CA TYR A 36 -4.03 -31.33 -5.20
C TYR A 36 -5.26 -32.23 -5.33
N HIS A 37 -5.90 -32.47 -4.19
CA HIS A 37 -6.97 -33.47 -4.09
C HIS A 37 -8.33 -32.85 -4.41
N GLU A 38 -9.12 -33.45 -5.31
CA GLU A 38 -10.44 -32.96 -5.72
C GLU A 38 -11.48 -33.01 -4.60
N SER A 39 -11.34 -33.98 -3.67
CA SER A 39 -12.24 -34.14 -2.54
C SER A 39 -11.74 -33.37 -1.32
N ASN A 40 -12.68 -32.82 -0.55
CA ASN A 40 -12.48 -32.24 0.78
C ASN A 40 -12.95 -33.19 1.91
N ASP A 41 -13.34 -34.41 1.58
CA ASP A 41 -13.63 -35.50 2.51
C ASP A 41 -12.33 -36.03 3.11
N LEU A 42 -12.17 -35.84 4.45
CA LEU A 42 -10.93 -36.20 5.13
C LEU A 42 -10.60 -37.70 5.03
N GLU A 43 -11.57 -38.57 5.01
CA GLU A 43 -11.31 -40.01 4.91
C GLU A 43 -10.77 -40.38 3.52
N LYS A 44 -11.36 -39.84 2.45
CA LYS A 44 -10.85 -40.05 1.08
C LYS A 44 -9.44 -39.51 0.90
N VAL A 45 -9.19 -38.29 1.40
CA VAL A 45 -7.85 -37.69 1.34
C VAL A 45 -6.84 -38.51 2.13
N LYS A 46 -7.24 -39.04 3.30
CA LYS A 46 -6.41 -39.89 4.14
C LYS A 46 -6.11 -41.23 3.48
N GLU A 47 -7.09 -41.84 2.80
CA GLU A 47 -6.89 -43.06 2.03
C GLU A 47 -5.82 -42.86 0.95
N SER A 48 -5.93 -41.82 0.14
CA SER A 48 -4.93 -41.49 -0.89
C SER A 48 -3.53 -41.23 -0.31
N ILE A 49 -3.44 -40.52 0.84
CA ILE A 49 -2.16 -40.31 1.53
C ILE A 49 -1.57 -41.62 2.01
N GLN A 50 -2.38 -42.51 2.60
CA GLN A 50 -1.93 -43.82 3.08
C GLN A 50 -1.45 -44.71 1.93
N THR A 51 -2.13 -44.73 0.80
CA THR A 51 -1.73 -45.45 -0.42
C THR A 51 -0.39 -44.96 -0.93
N LEU A 52 -0.20 -43.61 -1.01
CA LEU A 52 1.09 -43.02 -1.40
C LEU A 52 2.20 -43.32 -0.38
N ARG A 53 1.90 -43.22 0.93
CA ARG A 53 2.85 -43.52 2.00
C ARG A 53 3.29 -45.01 1.99
N LYS A 54 2.36 -45.92 1.78
CA LYS A 54 2.66 -47.34 1.64
C LYS A 54 3.54 -47.64 0.43
N ALA A 55 3.30 -46.92 -0.67
CA ALA A 55 4.08 -47.08 -1.91
C ALA A 55 5.48 -46.46 -1.80
N PHE A 56 5.62 -45.35 -1.08
CA PHE A 56 6.85 -44.54 -0.94
C PHE A 56 7.10 -44.12 0.53
N PRO A 57 7.51 -45.03 1.42
CA PRO A 57 7.58 -44.77 2.87
C PRO A 57 8.50 -43.63 3.31
N GLN A 58 9.54 -43.34 2.50
CA GLN A 58 10.55 -42.34 2.81
C GLN A 58 10.32 -40.99 2.09
N SER A 59 9.24 -40.87 1.30
CA SER A 59 8.95 -39.62 0.58
C SER A 59 8.36 -38.57 1.51
N ALA A 60 8.66 -37.32 1.23
CA ALA A 60 7.89 -36.20 1.76
C ALA A 60 6.58 -36.07 0.97
N ILE A 61 5.44 -35.93 1.66
CA ILE A 61 4.12 -35.81 1.04
C ILE A 61 3.49 -34.52 1.60
N ALA A 62 2.98 -33.65 0.74
CA ALA A 62 2.19 -32.50 1.16
C ALA A 62 1.17 -32.12 0.09
N GLY A 63 0.16 -31.34 0.50
CA GLY A 63 -0.84 -30.87 -0.44
C GLY A 63 -2.07 -30.27 0.23
N MET A 64 -3.09 -30.10 -0.60
CA MET A 64 -4.34 -29.45 -0.19
C MET A 64 -5.53 -29.98 -1.00
N SER A 65 -6.75 -29.78 -0.47
CA SER A 65 -7.97 -29.89 -1.27
C SER A 65 -8.02 -28.76 -2.30
N ALA A 66 -8.48 -29.06 -3.52
CA ALA A 66 -8.56 -28.08 -4.61
C ALA A 66 -9.80 -28.35 -5.50
N SER A 67 -10.51 -27.31 -5.88
CA SER A 67 -11.69 -27.40 -6.77
C SER A 67 -11.35 -27.72 -8.24
N GLY A 68 -10.11 -28.04 -8.52
CA GLY A 68 -9.55 -28.45 -9.80
C GLY A 68 -8.03 -28.39 -9.78
N GLY A 69 -7.41 -29.18 -10.63
CA GLY A 69 -5.97 -29.28 -10.78
C GLY A 69 -5.44 -28.63 -12.06
N ILE A 70 -4.12 -28.54 -12.13
CA ILE A 70 -3.36 -28.07 -13.29
C ILE A 70 -2.34 -29.14 -13.64
N LYS A 71 -2.38 -29.63 -14.89
CA LYS A 71 -1.45 -30.62 -15.40
C LYS A 71 -0.93 -30.22 -16.77
N ASP A 72 0.39 -30.17 -16.91
CA ASP A 72 1.10 -29.94 -18.17
C ASP A 72 0.52 -28.77 -19.00
N GLY A 73 0.22 -27.64 -18.31
CA GLY A 73 -0.32 -26.44 -18.94
C GLY A 73 -1.80 -26.51 -19.30
N ARG A 74 -2.57 -27.38 -18.68
CA ARG A 74 -4.02 -27.51 -18.89
C ARG A 74 -4.76 -27.62 -17.56
N MET A 75 -5.97 -27.10 -17.58
CA MET A 75 -6.93 -27.24 -16.48
C MET A 75 -7.49 -28.67 -16.44
N VAL A 76 -7.53 -29.28 -15.25
CA VAL A 76 -8.12 -30.59 -14.96
C VAL A 76 -9.23 -30.39 -13.94
N LEU A 77 -10.45 -30.77 -14.29
CA LEU A 77 -11.62 -30.69 -13.40
C LEU A 77 -12.18 -32.09 -13.11
N GLY A 78 -12.69 -32.29 -11.88
CA GLY A 78 -13.28 -33.58 -11.44
C GLY A 78 -12.26 -34.69 -11.26
N LYS A 79 -10.98 -34.35 -11.14
CA LYS A 79 -9.89 -35.29 -10.85
C LYS A 79 -8.85 -34.64 -9.95
N SER A 80 -8.22 -35.45 -9.11
CA SER A 80 -7.04 -35.06 -8.35
C SER A 80 -5.82 -34.99 -9.28
N VAL A 81 -4.89 -34.08 -8.97
CA VAL A 81 -3.62 -33.96 -9.69
C VAL A 81 -2.47 -34.08 -8.71
N LEU A 82 -1.48 -34.86 -9.05
CA LEU A 82 -0.28 -35.02 -8.24
C LEU A 82 0.99 -34.91 -9.08
N ALA A 83 2.07 -34.49 -8.44
CA ALA A 83 3.40 -34.58 -9.02
C ALA A 83 4.36 -35.34 -8.10
N PHE A 84 5.21 -36.11 -8.74
CA PHE A 84 6.40 -36.67 -8.14
C PHE A 84 7.61 -35.85 -8.54
N LEU A 85 8.21 -35.15 -7.58
CA LEU A 85 9.44 -34.37 -7.77
C LEU A 85 10.62 -35.21 -7.25
N SER A 86 11.46 -35.66 -8.17
CA SER A 86 12.65 -36.46 -7.86
C SER A 86 13.88 -35.55 -7.87
N PHE A 87 14.56 -35.44 -6.74
CA PHE A 87 15.73 -34.61 -6.54
C PHE A 87 16.99 -35.44 -6.37
N GLU A 88 18.14 -34.95 -6.85
CA GLU A 88 19.46 -35.58 -6.73
C GLU A 88 20.21 -35.11 -5.47
N ASP A 89 20.23 -33.82 -5.25
CA ASP A 89 21.01 -33.16 -4.19
C ASP A 89 20.17 -32.19 -3.33
N THR A 90 18.85 -32.43 -3.27
CA THR A 90 17.93 -31.61 -2.50
C THR A 90 17.17 -32.44 -1.46
N GLU A 91 17.22 -31.98 -0.23
CA GLU A 91 16.43 -32.53 0.88
C GLU A 91 15.11 -31.77 1.00
N VAL A 92 14.03 -32.53 1.26
CA VAL A 92 12.69 -31.96 1.45
C VAL A 92 12.16 -32.37 2.81
N SER A 93 11.76 -31.39 3.61
CA SER A 93 11.11 -31.62 4.91
C SER A 93 9.73 -30.97 4.96
N VAL A 94 8.81 -31.62 5.68
CA VAL A 94 7.42 -31.17 5.83
C VAL A 94 7.16 -30.84 7.29
N HIS A 95 6.66 -29.66 7.54
CA HIS A 95 6.34 -29.12 8.88
C HIS A 95 4.86 -28.78 8.94
N CYS A 96 4.16 -29.25 9.95
CA CYS A 96 2.72 -29.12 10.09
C CYS A 96 2.38 -28.35 11.38
N TYR A 97 1.51 -27.35 11.27
CA TYR A 97 1.09 -26.49 12.39
C TYR A 97 -0.43 -26.53 12.51
N ASP A 98 -0.92 -27.10 13.62
CA ASP A 98 -2.35 -27.16 13.93
C ASP A 98 -2.79 -25.86 14.60
N ILE A 99 -3.50 -25.03 13.85
CA ILE A 99 -3.97 -23.71 14.28
C ILE A 99 -5.22 -23.80 15.20
N SER A 100 -5.71 -24.99 15.48
CA SER A 100 -6.71 -25.20 16.53
C SER A 100 -6.09 -25.14 17.94
N SER A 101 -4.78 -25.36 18.07
CA SER A 101 -4.04 -25.42 19.32
C SER A 101 -3.02 -24.27 19.53
N MET A 102 -2.80 -23.44 18.52
CA MET A 102 -1.87 -22.29 18.57
C MET A 102 -2.34 -21.17 17.62
N THR A 103 -1.83 -19.98 17.82
CA THR A 103 -2.07 -18.86 16.89
C THR A 103 -1.19 -18.96 15.64
N PRO A 104 -1.57 -18.33 14.52
CA PRO A 104 -0.71 -18.25 13.34
C PRO A 104 0.66 -17.61 13.61
N GLY A 105 0.72 -16.59 14.48
CA GLY A 105 1.98 -15.97 14.91
C GLY A 105 2.90 -16.94 15.65
N GLU A 106 2.38 -17.66 16.65
CA GLU A 106 3.15 -18.70 17.36
C GLU A 106 3.63 -19.83 16.42
N ALA A 107 2.81 -20.19 15.42
CA ALA A 107 3.22 -21.13 14.39
C ALA A 107 4.35 -20.57 13.52
N GLY A 108 4.31 -19.27 13.20
CA GLY A 108 5.34 -18.57 12.46
C GLY A 108 6.68 -18.51 13.21
N GLU A 109 6.66 -18.16 14.49
CA GLU A 109 7.85 -18.18 15.36
C GLU A 109 8.50 -19.56 15.38
N ARG A 110 7.72 -20.63 15.58
CA ARG A 110 8.22 -22.03 15.54
C ARG A 110 8.75 -22.42 14.17
N ALA A 111 8.11 -21.95 13.11
CA ALA A 111 8.56 -22.19 11.75
C ALA A 111 9.91 -21.50 11.51
N LEU A 112 10.04 -20.24 11.88
CA LEU A 112 11.28 -19.48 11.75
C LEU A 112 12.42 -20.13 12.51
N GLU A 113 12.19 -20.57 13.77
CA GLU A 113 13.17 -21.27 14.59
C GLU A 113 13.64 -22.57 13.88
N SER A 114 12.70 -23.37 13.40
CA SER A 114 13.00 -24.63 12.69
C SER A 114 13.74 -24.39 11.37
N PHE A 115 13.32 -23.39 10.57
CA PHE A 115 13.83 -23.16 9.23
C PHE A 115 15.19 -22.46 9.25
N SER A 116 15.46 -21.61 10.24
CA SER A 116 16.77 -20.94 10.41
C SER A 116 17.91 -21.93 10.66
N GLY A 117 17.60 -23.13 11.16
CA GLY A 117 18.55 -24.23 11.33
C GLY A 117 18.86 -25.01 10.05
N ILE A 118 18.06 -24.86 8.98
CA ILE A 118 18.21 -25.59 7.73
C ILE A 118 19.28 -24.94 6.86
N ARG A 119 20.37 -25.66 6.61
CA ARG A 119 21.46 -25.16 5.75
C ARG A 119 21.03 -25.12 4.28
N ASN A 120 21.36 -24.06 3.56
CA ASN A 120 21.05 -23.87 2.14
C ASN A 120 19.55 -23.99 1.84
N LEU A 121 18.69 -23.41 2.66
CA LEU A 121 17.25 -23.33 2.44
C LEU A 121 16.97 -22.49 1.20
N ALA A 122 16.59 -23.15 0.10
CA ALA A 122 16.30 -22.50 -1.18
C ALA A 122 14.88 -21.94 -1.24
N GLY A 123 13.92 -22.61 -0.58
CA GLY A 123 12.55 -22.11 -0.55
C GLY A 123 11.63 -22.88 0.38
N VAL A 124 10.47 -22.26 0.62
CA VAL A 124 9.39 -22.78 1.45
C VAL A 124 8.08 -22.70 0.66
N GLU A 125 7.44 -23.86 0.46
CA GLU A 125 6.08 -23.95 -0.07
C GLU A 125 5.09 -23.99 1.09
N VAL A 126 4.02 -23.19 1.04
CA VAL A 126 3.05 -23.06 2.13
C VAL A 126 1.65 -23.43 1.65
N PHE A 127 1.04 -24.40 2.30
CA PHE A 127 -0.38 -24.75 2.14
C PHE A 127 -1.14 -24.33 3.41
N THR A 128 -2.30 -23.74 3.28
CA THR A 128 -3.11 -23.32 4.43
C THR A 128 -4.61 -23.37 4.13
N THR A 129 -5.43 -23.38 5.17
CA THR A 129 -6.88 -23.31 5.06
C THR A 129 -7.34 -21.86 5.26
N LEU A 130 -7.14 -21.00 4.24
CA LEU A 130 -7.41 -19.55 4.31
C LEU A 130 -8.87 -19.16 4.65
N SER A 131 -9.82 -20.08 4.50
CA SER A 131 -11.20 -19.88 4.95
C SER A 131 -11.34 -19.86 6.49
N THR A 132 -10.43 -20.52 7.20
CA THR A 132 -10.48 -20.71 8.66
C THR A 132 -9.24 -20.17 9.40
N VAL A 133 -8.17 -19.83 8.67
CA VAL A 133 -6.89 -19.36 9.21
C VAL A 133 -6.51 -18.05 8.55
N ASP A 134 -6.33 -16.99 9.35
CA ASP A 134 -5.62 -15.80 8.90
C ASP A 134 -4.12 -16.08 8.97
N VAL A 135 -3.47 -16.10 7.80
CA VAL A 135 -2.07 -16.52 7.67
C VAL A 135 -1.08 -15.35 7.75
N ASP A 136 -1.55 -14.11 7.81
CA ASP A 136 -0.70 -12.91 7.69
C ASP A 136 0.38 -12.84 8.78
N ASP A 137 0.05 -13.20 10.04
CA ASP A 137 1.04 -13.23 11.13
C ASP A 137 2.10 -14.31 10.90
N PHE A 138 1.71 -15.52 10.45
CA PHE A 138 2.65 -16.58 10.09
C PHE A 138 3.61 -16.13 8.99
N LEU A 139 3.08 -15.51 7.94
CA LEU A 139 3.88 -15.04 6.81
C LEU A 139 4.82 -13.89 7.20
N THR A 140 4.43 -13.06 8.16
CA THR A 140 5.26 -11.97 8.68
C THR A 140 6.51 -12.51 9.38
N GLU A 141 6.39 -13.61 10.13
CA GLU A 141 7.55 -14.27 10.74
C GLU A 141 8.50 -14.85 9.67
N LEU A 142 7.98 -15.38 8.58
CA LEU A 142 8.82 -15.88 7.48
C LEU A 142 9.60 -14.78 6.75
N ASP A 143 9.21 -13.51 6.88
CA ASP A 143 9.97 -12.38 6.33
C ASP A 143 11.39 -12.25 6.94
N HIS A 144 11.61 -12.82 8.11
CA HIS A 144 12.92 -12.88 8.77
C HIS A 144 13.89 -13.91 8.15
N LEU A 145 13.41 -14.82 7.29
CA LEU A 145 14.28 -15.70 6.52
C LEU A 145 15.10 -14.91 5.48
N PRO A 146 16.28 -15.41 5.07
CA PRO A 146 17.12 -14.76 4.07
C PRO A 146 16.32 -14.29 2.84
N PRO A 147 16.58 -13.08 2.30
CA PRO A 147 15.81 -12.52 1.17
C PRO A 147 15.78 -13.41 -0.08
N GLU A 148 16.82 -14.22 -0.29
CA GLU A 148 16.95 -15.17 -1.40
C GLU A 148 16.07 -16.41 -1.23
N THR A 149 15.58 -16.71 -0.03
CA THR A 149 14.68 -17.84 0.21
C THR A 149 13.35 -17.60 -0.51
N ALA A 150 13.02 -18.43 -1.49
CA ALA A 150 11.76 -18.34 -2.20
C ALA A 150 10.60 -18.78 -1.29
N ILE A 151 9.54 -17.99 -1.17
CA ILE A 151 8.33 -18.39 -0.44
C ILE A 151 7.15 -18.31 -1.41
N PHE A 152 6.40 -19.38 -1.52
CA PHE A 152 5.27 -19.52 -2.44
C PHE A 152 4.26 -20.54 -1.91
N GLY A 153 3.07 -20.57 -2.47
CA GLY A 153 2.05 -21.51 -2.04
C GLY A 153 0.63 -21.03 -2.28
N GLY A 154 -0.31 -21.60 -1.54
CA GLY A 154 -1.71 -21.20 -1.66
C GLY A 154 -2.63 -21.77 -0.60
N GLY A 155 -3.81 -21.19 -0.53
CA GLY A 155 -4.90 -21.66 0.33
C GLY A 155 -5.72 -22.76 -0.33
N ALA A 156 -6.03 -23.78 0.45
CA ALA A 156 -6.90 -24.87 0.03
C ALA A 156 -8.25 -24.35 -0.47
N ASP A 157 -8.78 -24.98 -1.49
CA ASP A 157 -10.09 -24.67 -2.09
C ASP A 157 -10.99 -25.91 -2.08
N ALA A 158 -12.29 -25.68 -2.21
CA ALA A 158 -13.30 -26.71 -2.33
C ALA A 158 -14.31 -26.30 -3.41
N TYR A 159 -15.10 -27.25 -3.89
CA TYR A 159 -16.18 -26.97 -4.84
C TYR A 159 -17.09 -25.85 -4.36
N ILE A 160 -17.61 -25.04 -5.29
CA ILE A 160 -18.38 -23.83 -5.06
C ILE A 160 -19.42 -24.04 -3.95
N GLY A 161 -19.30 -23.25 -2.86
CA GLY A 161 -20.25 -23.21 -1.74
C GLY A 161 -19.85 -23.94 -0.47
N GLY A 162 -18.70 -24.64 -0.43
CA GLY A 162 -18.18 -25.31 0.78
C GLY A 162 -17.00 -24.54 1.40
N ASP A 163 -17.06 -24.27 2.71
CA ASP A 163 -15.93 -23.75 3.48
C ASP A 163 -15.03 -24.87 4.03
N ASP A 164 -15.42 -26.12 3.81
CA ASP A 164 -14.73 -27.32 4.24
C ASP A 164 -13.52 -27.59 3.35
N THR A 165 -12.41 -26.95 3.64
CA THR A 165 -11.11 -27.17 2.98
C THR A 165 -10.16 -27.92 3.91
N CYS A 166 -9.17 -28.63 3.37
CA CYS A 166 -8.14 -29.27 4.18
C CYS A 166 -6.76 -29.14 3.54
N VAL A 167 -5.75 -29.15 4.41
CA VAL A 167 -4.34 -29.29 4.05
C VAL A 167 -3.75 -30.49 4.76
N PHE A 168 -2.70 -31.06 4.18
CA PHE A 168 -2.05 -32.23 4.75
C PHE A 168 -0.55 -32.23 4.47
N GLY A 169 0.18 -32.88 5.39
CA GLY A 169 1.62 -33.09 5.27
C GLY A 169 2.03 -34.38 5.96
N ASN A 170 2.67 -35.31 5.24
CA ASN A 170 2.96 -36.66 5.70
C ASN A 170 1.70 -37.38 6.21
N ASP A 171 1.65 -37.72 7.52
CA ASP A 171 0.50 -38.40 8.13
C ASP A 171 -0.49 -37.41 8.79
N PHE A 172 -0.20 -36.09 8.73
CA PHE A 172 -1.04 -35.05 9.28
C PHE A 172 -2.07 -34.56 8.26
N ILE A 173 -3.32 -34.37 8.69
CA ILE A 173 -4.40 -33.77 7.90
C ILE A 173 -5.28 -32.91 8.81
N SER A 174 -5.63 -31.69 8.36
CA SER A 174 -6.46 -30.80 9.16
C SER A 174 -7.26 -29.82 8.30
N ARG A 175 -8.42 -29.37 8.85
CA ARG A 175 -9.25 -28.29 8.32
C ARG A 175 -8.85 -26.90 8.87
N LYS A 176 -7.89 -26.86 9.80
CA LYS A 176 -7.43 -25.62 10.43
C LYS A 176 -5.93 -25.70 10.69
N ALA A 177 -5.15 -25.56 9.62
CA ALA A 177 -3.71 -25.76 9.72
C ALA A 177 -2.93 -24.97 8.67
N ILE A 178 -1.62 -24.92 8.92
CA ILE A 178 -0.59 -24.48 7.99
C ILE A 178 0.38 -25.66 7.81
N VAL A 179 0.70 -25.98 6.56
CA VAL A 179 1.71 -26.98 6.20
C VAL A 179 2.80 -26.29 5.39
N ALA A 180 4.04 -26.37 5.84
CA ALA A 180 5.18 -25.80 5.19
C ALA A 180 6.13 -26.89 4.70
N VAL A 181 6.57 -26.80 3.44
CA VAL A 181 7.51 -27.71 2.81
C VAL A 181 8.81 -26.95 2.54
N CYS A 182 9.89 -27.36 3.19
CA CYS A 182 11.21 -26.75 3.03
C CYS A 182 12.03 -27.52 2.00
N PHE A 183 12.62 -26.79 1.04
CA PHE A 183 13.53 -27.32 0.03
C PHE A 183 14.94 -26.81 0.34
N ALA A 184 15.86 -27.72 0.64
CA ALA A 184 17.23 -27.39 1.04
C ALA A 184 18.25 -28.14 0.19
N GLY A 185 19.34 -27.46 -0.23
CA GLY A 185 20.40 -28.08 -1.03
C GLY A 185 20.72 -27.30 -2.30
N LYS A 186 20.89 -28.04 -3.42
CA LYS A 186 21.32 -27.42 -4.70
C LYS A 186 20.15 -26.88 -5.55
N VAL A 187 18.91 -27.15 -5.18
CA VAL A 187 17.77 -26.65 -5.94
C VAL A 187 17.75 -25.12 -5.93
N LYS A 188 17.48 -24.55 -7.09
CA LYS A 188 17.20 -23.13 -7.28
C LYS A 188 15.71 -22.99 -7.56
N ILE A 189 15.06 -22.02 -6.92
CA ILE A 189 13.63 -21.78 -7.08
C ILE A 189 13.44 -20.34 -7.51
N ARG A 190 12.68 -20.11 -8.59
CA ARG A 190 12.29 -18.78 -9.05
C ARG A 190 10.78 -18.68 -9.05
N VAL A 191 10.28 -17.70 -8.30
CA VAL A 191 8.83 -17.44 -8.20
C VAL A 191 8.45 -16.28 -9.10
N SER A 192 7.35 -16.42 -9.81
CA SER A 192 6.69 -15.35 -10.54
C SER A 192 5.23 -15.23 -10.10
N GLN A 193 4.73 -13.99 -10.05
CA GLN A 193 3.34 -13.72 -9.70
C GLN A 193 2.67 -12.85 -10.76
N ASN A 194 1.38 -13.06 -10.99
CA ASN A 194 0.60 -12.31 -11.96
C ASN A 194 -0.79 -11.99 -11.41
N LEU A 195 -1.06 -10.73 -11.11
CA LEU A 195 -2.38 -10.25 -10.72
C LEU A 195 -3.26 -10.04 -11.96
N GLY A 196 -2.85 -9.22 -12.89
CA GLY A 196 -3.50 -8.98 -14.17
C GLY A 196 -4.69 -8.01 -14.18
N TRP A 197 -5.28 -7.67 -13.02
CA TRP A 197 -6.29 -6.61 -12.92
C TRP A 197 -5.65 -5.23 -12.94
N GLN A 198 -6.29 -4.30 -13.66
CA GLN A 198 -5.82 -2.94 -13.84
C GLN A 198 -6.57 -1.97 -12.91
N PRO A 199 -5.88 -1.05 -12.22
CA PRO A 199 -6.54 -0.02 -11.43
C PRO A 199 -7.37 0.90 -12.32
N LEU A 200 -8.53 1.32 -11.83
CA LEU A 200 -9.50 2.18 -12.51
C LEU A 200 -9.91 3.35 -11.63
N GLY A 201 -9.91 4.54 -12.19
CA GLY A 201 -10.40 5.75 -11.52
C GLY A 201 -9.50 6.25 -10.38
N GLN A 202 -10.09 7.02 -9.47
CA GLN A 202 -9.38 7.71 -8.38
C GLN A 202 -8.99 6.80 -7.22
N VAL A 203 -7.97 7.23 -6.47
CA VAL A 203 -7.62 6.64 -5.18
C VAL A 203 -8.67 7.04 -4.14
N MET A 204 -9.11 6.09 -3.34
CA MET A 204 -10.03 6.27 -2.22
C MET A 204 -9.37 5.79 -0.93
N THR A 205 -9.83 6.29 0.21
CA THR A 205 -9.34 5.85 1.52
C THR A 205 -10.41 5.02 2.21
N ILE A 206 -10.03 3.91 2.84
CA ILE A 206 -10.91 3.19 3.78
C ILE A 206 -11.00 4.04 5.05
N THR A 207 -12.16 4.66 5.30
CA THR A 207 -12.38 5.58 6.43
C THR A 207 -13.11 4.93 7.60
N ALA A 208 -13.76 3.79 7.40
CA ALA A 208 -14.36 3.01 8.47
C ALA A 208 -14.43 1.52 8.11
N ILE A 209 -14.11 0.65 9.06
CA ILE A 209 -14.12 -0.81 8.90
C ILE A 209 -14.66 -1.50 10.17
N ASP A 210 -15.36 -2.64 10.01
CA ASP A 210 -15.77 -3.51 11.10
C ASP A 210 -14.92 -4.80 11.06
N GLY A 211 -14.15 -5.05 12.11
CA GLY A 211 -13.14 -6.11 12.10
C GLY A 211 -12.10 -5.86 11.00
N ASP A 212 -11.71 -6.93 10.31
CA ASP A 212 -10.69 -6.89 9.25
C ASP A 212 -11.26 -7.11 7.83
N LYS A 213 -12.56 -7.43 7.70
CA LYS A 213 -13.16 -7.83 6.41
C LYS A 213 -14.39 -7.04 5.99
N VAL A 214 -14.88 -6.09 6.80
CA VAL A 214 -16.11 -5.36 6.44
C VAL A 214 -15.82 -3.87 6.29
N ILE A 215 -15.64 -3.41 5.07
CA ILE A 215 -15.48 -1.99 4.77
C ILE A 215 -16.82 -1.29 4.87
N ARG A 216 -16.98 -0.40 5.85
CA ARG A 216 -18.19 0.42 6.01
C ARG A 216 -18.14 1.64 5.10
N GLU A 217 -17.01 2.34 5.07
CA GLU A 217 -16.90 3.61 4.37
C GLU A 217 -15.62 3.73 3.54
N LEU A 218 -15.78 4.36 2.38
CA LEU A 218 -14.71 4.84 1.51
C LEU A 218 -14.88 6.36 1.36
N ASP A 219 -13.83 7.13 1.72
CA ASP A 219 -13.86 8.60 1.72
C ASP A 219 -15.06 9.20 2.49
N GLY A 220 -15.40 8.62 3.66
CA GLY A 220 -16.51 9.06 4.52
C GLY A 220 -17.91 8.77 3.97
N ARG A 221 -18.04 7.86 3.00
CA ARG A 221 -19.32 7.46 2.39
C ARG A 221 -19.48 5.93 2.43
N PRO A 222 -20.72 5.41 2.52
CA PRO A 222 -20.95 3.97 2.46
C PRO A 222 -20.23 3.33 1.27
N ALA A 223 -19.47 2.27 1.54
CA ALA A 223 -18.53 1.69 0.56
C ALA A 223 -19.24 1.22 -0.74
N PHE A 224 -20.50 0.75 -0.63
CA PHE A 224 -21.32 0.38 -1.77
C PHE A 224 -21.53 1.53 -2.77
N GLN A 225 -21.58 2.79 -2.30
CA GLN A 225 -21.85 3.94 -3.19
C GLN A 225 -20.79 4.09 -4.31
N VAL A 226 -19.60 3.56 -4.12
CA VAL A 226 -18.57 3.52 -5.16
C VAL A 226 -19.03 2.68 -6.34
N TYR A 227 -19.54 1.48 -6.08
CA TYR A 227 -20.05 0.57 -7.11
C TYR A 227 -21.34 1.09 -7.76
N GLU A 228 -22.25 1.66 -6.96
CA GLU A 228 -23.45 2.31 -7.47
C GLU A 228 -23.14 3.51 -8.37
N LYS A 229 -22.24 4.39 -7.92
CA LYS A 229 -21.88 5.62 -8.64
C LYS A 229 -21.16 5.33 -9.96
N TYR A 230 -20.10 4.52 -9.90
CA TYR A 230 -19.21 4.33 -11.06
C TYR A 230 -19.64 3.20 -11.98
N LEU A 231 -20.22 2.13 -11.44
CA LEU A 231 -20.58 0.93 -12.20
C LEU A 231 -22.10 0.76 -12.36
N LYS A 232 -22.91 1.64 -11.76
CA LYS A 232 -24.39 1.56 -11.76
C LYS A 232 -24.94 0.22 -11.22
N MET A 233 -24.17 -0.43 -10.33
CA MET A 233 -24.55 -1.70 -9.72
C MET A 233 -25.62 -1.49 -8.63
N LYS A 234 -26.49 -2.49 -8.46
CA LYS A 234 -27.46 -2.56 -7.37
C LYS A 234 -26.93 -3.51 -6.29
N LYS A 235 -27.42 -3.40 -5.05
CA LYS A 235 -27.06 -4.33 -3.96
C LYS A 235 -27.39 -5.79 -4.30
N SER A 236 -28.45 -6.02 -5.09
CA SER A 236 -28.82 -7.35 -5.59
C SER A 236 -27.78 -7.98 -6.53
N ASP A 237 -26.91 -7.19 -7.11
CA ASP A 237 -25.88 -7.67 -8.05
C ASP A 237 -24.66 -8.25 -7.30
N PHE A 238 -24.59 -8.02 -5.97
CA PHE A 238 -23.54 -8.55 -5.10
C PHE A 238 -23.77 -10.02 -4.79
N GLY A 239 -22.71 -10.81 -4.97
CA GLY A 239 -22.74 -12.28 -4.92
C GLY A 239 -22.73 -12.97 -6.29
N GLY A 240 -22.80 -12.19 -7.40
CA GLY A 240 -22.73 -12.69 -8.77
C GLY A 240 -21.32 -12.63 -9.39
N GLN A 241 -21.14 -13.33 -10.52
CA GLN A 241 -19.87 -13.35 -11.28
C GLN A 241 -19.42 -11.96 -11.77
N GLN A 242 -20.31 -10.98 -11.84
CA GLN A 242 -19.99 -9.62 -12.31
C GLN A 242 -18.99 -8.89 -11.41
N LEU A 243 -19.01 -9.16 -10.10
CA LEU A 243 -18.09 -8.55 -9.13
C LEU A 243 -16.63 -8.99 -9.31
N ILE A 244 -16.42 -10.19 -9.85
CA ILE A 244 -15.08 -10.70 -10.15
C ILE A 244 -14.34 -9.78 -11.11
N SER A 245 -15.07 -9.09 -12.00
CA SER A 245 -14.50 -8.15 -12.96
C SER A 245 -14.02 -6.84 -12.31
N PHE A 246 -14.56 -6.47 -11.13
CA PHE A 246 -14.34 -5.16 -10.50
C PHE A 246 -13.94 -5.26 -9.01
N PRO A 247 -12.78 -5.82 -8.68
CA PRO A 247 -12.26 -5.82 -7.31
C PRO A 247 -11.77 -4.42 -6.90
N LEU A 248 -11.49 -4.26 -5.60
CA LEU A 248 -10.64 -3.19 -5.11
C LEU A 248 -9.18 -3.63 -5.18
N ILE A 249 -8.30 -2.74 -5.60
CA ILE A 249 -6.85 -2.93 -5.54
C ILE A 249 -6.25 -1.95 -4.53
N LEU A 250 -5.31 -2.44 -3.73
CA LEU A 250 -4.53 -1.67 -2.76
C LEU A 250 -3.05 -2.02 -2.85
N MET A 251 -2.22 -1.12 -2.32
CA MET A 251 -0.79 -1.37 -2.14
C MET A 251 -0.50 -1.55 -0.66
N ARG A 252 0.00 -2.72 -0.27
CA ARG A 252 0.40 -3.02 1.10
C ARG A 252 1.85 -3.51 1.11
N LYS A 253 2.71 -2.85 1.88
CA LYS A 253 4.13 -3.22 2.00
C LYS A 253 4.85 -3.41 0.65
N GLY A 254 4.49 -2.60 -0.37
CA GLY A 254 5.07 -2.69 -1.72
C GLY A 254 4.46 -3.75 -2.65
N CYS A 255 3.49 -4.55 -2.17
CA CYS A 255 2.77 -5.54 -2.97
C CYS A 255 1.39 -5.01 -3.38
N MET A 256 1.03 -5.21 -4.65
CA MET A 256 -0.31 -4.94 -5.15
C MET A 256 -1.23 -6.11 -4.80
N LEU A 257 -2.28 -5.84 -4.03
CA LEU A 257 -3.25 -6.81 -3.56
C LEU A 257 -4.63 -6.52 -4.11
N ALA A 258 -5.34 -7.55 -4.56
CA ALA A 258 -6.75 -7.45 -4.90
C ALA A 258 -7.64 -7.88 -3.72
N ARG A 259 -8.75 -7.21 -3.53
CA ARG A 259 -9.78 -7.50 -2.54
C ARG A 259 -11.12 -7.53 -3.23
N LEU A 260 -11.72 -8.72 -3.28
CA LEU A 260 -13.01 -8.90 -3.92
C LEU A 260 -14.13 -8.67 -2.90
N PRO A 261 -15.11 -7.79 -3.16
CA PRO A 261 -16.31 -7.74 -2.34
C PRO A 261 -17.15 -9.01 -2.58
N ALA A 262 -17.35 -9.78 -1.52
CA ALA A 262 -18.11 -11.02 -1.55
C ALA A 262 -19.62 -10.79 -1.38
N ALA A 263 -19.99 -9.78 -0.57
CA ALA A 263 -21.38 -9.41 -0.32
C ALA A 263 -21.50 -7.92 0.05
N CYS A 264 -22.72 -7.41 -0.05
CA CYS A 264 -23.11 -6.07 0.42
C CYS A 264 -24.19 -6.21 1.50
N ARG A 265 -24.00 -5.53 2.63
CA ARG A 265 -25.00 -5.45 3.71
C ARG A 265 -26.06 -4.38 3.40
N ASP A 266 -27.16 -4.39 4.14
CA ASP A 266 -28.26 -3.43 3.97
C ASP A 266 -27.83 -1.98 4.23
N ASP A 267 -26.87 -1.76 5.13
CA ASP A 267 -26.29 -0.45 5.42
C ASP A 267 -25.32 0.07 4.34
N GLY A 268 -25.01 -0.73 3.33
CA GLY A 268 -24.05 -0.41 2.28
C GLY A 268 -22.60 -0.78 2.60
N SER A 269 -22.35 -1.50 3.70
CA SER A 269 -21.03 -2.05 3.99
C SER A 269 -20.70 -3.21 3.06
N LEU A 270 -19.43 -3.37 2.68
CA LEU A 270 -18.96 -4.45 1.81
C LEU A 270 -18.18 -5.49 2.62
N ILE A 271 -18.59 -6.75 2.51
CA ILE A 271 -17.85 -7.89 3.06
C ILE A 271 -16.78 -8.28 2.04
N MET A 272 -15.52 -8.24 2.42
CA MET A 272 -14.37 -8.48 1.54
C MET A 272 -13.86 -9.91 1.62
N SER A 273 -13.24 -10.39 0.55
CA SER A 273 -12.65 -11.73 0.47
C SER A 273 -11.42 -11.93 1.36
N ALA A 274 -10.77 -10.87 1.78
CA ALA A 274 -9.59 -10.90 2.66
C ALA A 274 -9.43 -9.59 3.41
N SER A 275 -8.53 -9.57 4.38
CA SER A 275 -8.31 -8.47 5.33
C SER A 275 -8.00 -7.13 4.64
N CYS A 276 -8.64 -6.08 5.16
CA CYS A 276 -8.44 -4.67 4.82
C CYS A 276 -8.27 -3.89 6.13
N PHE A 277 -7.64 -2.72 6.07
CA PHE A 277 -7.39 -1.90 7.25
C PHE A 277 -7.81 -0.45 7.02
N GLU A 278 -8.23 0.21 8.08
CA GLU A 278 -8.55 1.63 8.07
C GLU A 278 -7.31 2.45 7.68
N GLY A 279 -7.52 3.49 6.87
CA GLY A 279 -6.45 4.31 6.32
C GLY A 279 -5.81 3.77 5.05
N GLU A 280 -6.05 2.52 4.65
CA GLU A 280 -5.53 2.00 3.38
C GLU A 280 -6.11 2.73 2.18
N LYS A 281 -5.26 2.93 1.18
CA LYS A 281 -5.62 3.51 -0.10
C LYS A 281 -6.02 2.42 -1.08
N VAL A 282 -7.23 2.52 -1.61
CA VAL A 282 -7.80 1.55 -2.56
C VAL A 282 -8.21 2.23 -3.86
N ARG A 283 -8.24 1.45 -4.93
CA ARG A 283 -8.85 1.84 -6.21
C ARG A 283 -9.79 0.73 -6.68
N LEU A 284 -10.85 1.10 -7.39
CA LEU A 284 -11.53 0.12 -8.25
C LEU A 284 -10.53 -0.45 -9.25
N ALA A 285 -10.76 -1.67 -9.68
CA ALA A 285 -9.99 -2.27 -10.76
C ALA A 285 -10.93 -2.97 -11.72
N TYR A 286 -10.42 -3.27 -12.91
CA TYR A 286 -11.14 -4.10 -13.88
C TYR A 286 -10.25 -5.23 -14.38
N GLY A 287 -10.86 -6.38 -14.63
CA GLY A 287 -10.22 -7.52 -15.25
C GLY A 287 -10.23 -7.38 -16.78
N ASP A 288 -9.07 -7.58 -17.37
CA ASP A 288 -8.91 -7.67 -18.83
C ASP A 288 -8.26 -9.01 -19.18
N PRO A 289 -8.99 -9.95 -19.80
CA PRO A 289 -8.44 -11.25 -20.17
C PRO A 289 -7.19 -11.17 -21.04
N ASN A 290 -7.15 -10.24 -22.01
CA ASN A 290 -6.00 -10.10 -22.91
C ASN A 290 -4.76 -9.60 -22.16
N GLU A 291 -4.93 -8.63 -21.26
CA GLU A 291 -3.83 -8.12 -20.43
C GLU A 291 -3.33 -9.20 -19.45
N ILE A 292 -4.24 -9.98 -18.86
CA ILE A 292 -3.90 -11.10 -18.00
C ILE A 292 -3.06 -12.14 -18.76
N ILE A 293 -3.45 -12.48 -19.99
CA ILE A 293 -2.73 -13.43 -20.85
C ILE A 293 -1.36 -12.84 -21.25
N ALA A 294 -1.32 -11.59 -21.69
CA ALA A 294 -0.09 -10.92 -22.10
C ALA A 294 0.96 -10.86 -20.98
N ARG A 295 0.54 -10.50 -19.77
CA ARG A 295 1.42 -10.49 -18.59
C ARG A 295 1.92 -11.88 -18.21
N CYS A 296 1.10 -12.92 -18.37
CA CYS A 296 1.55 -14.30 -18.16
C CYS A 296 2.61 -14.70 -19.20
N GLN A 297 2.45 -14.31 -20.44
CA GLN A 297 3.44 -14.54 -21.49
C GLN A 297 4.76 -13.82 -21.18
N GLU A 298 4.72 -12.59 -20.66
CA GLU A 298 5.94 -11.86 -20.25
C GLU A 298 6.63 -12.55 -19.07
N ASN A 299 5.89 -12.98 -18.05
CA ASN A 299 6.45 -13.75 -16.93
C ASN A 299 7.10 -15.06 -17.40
N THR A 300 6.50 -15.75 -18.37
CA THR A 300 7.07 -17.01 -18.93
C THR A 300 8.35 -16.75 -19.72
N LYS A 301 8.53 -15.60 -20.37
CA LYS A 301 9.82 -15.24 -21.00
C LYS A 301 10.94 -15.15 -19.96
N GLN A 302 10.68 -14.55 -18.79
CA GLN A 302 11.66 -14.48 -17.71
C GLN A 302 11.98 -15.87 -17.12
N LEU A 303 10.97 -16.74 -16.98
CA LEU A 303 11.15 -18.11 -16.51
C LEU A 303 11.88 -18.98 -17.55
N ARG A 304 11.74 -18.72 -18.83
CA ARG A 304 12.47 -19.43 -19.91
C ARG A 304 13.99 -19.28 -19.74
N ALA A 305 14.45 -18.07 -19.41
CA ALA A 305 15.87 -17.83 -19.14
C ALA A 305 16.39 -18.62 -17.92
N PHE A 306 15.51 -18.97 -16.99
CA PHE A 306 15.84 -19.82 -15.84
C PHE A 306 15.96 -21.29 -16.22
N ALA A 307 15.42 -21.75 -17.37
CA ALA A 307 15.40 -23.13 -17.85
C ALA A 307 14.88 -24.13 -16.78
N PRO A 308 13.61 -24.03 -16.38
CA PRO A 308 13.05 -24.85 -15.31
C PRO A 308 13.01 -26.33 -15.69
N GLU A 309 13.18 -27.21 -14.71
CA GLU A 309 13.02 -28.67 -14.84
C GLU A 309 11.65 -29.15 -14.34
N GLY A 310 10.91 -28.28 -13.62
CA GLY A 310 9.54 -28.47 -13.16
C GLY A 310 8.94 -27.15 -12.69
N ILE A 311 7.62 -27.03 -12.73
CA ILE A 311 6.89 -25.84 -12.29
C ILE A 311 5.69 -26.26 -11.43
N LEU A 312 5.54 -25.62 -10.26
CA LEU A 312 4.32 -25.69 -9.45
C LEU A 312 3.52 -24.40 -9.61
N ILE A 313 2.21 -24.52 -9.81
CA ILE A 313 1.30 -23.36 -10.00
C ILE A 313 0.20 -23.36 -8.95
N PHE A 314 0.02 -22.21 -8.31
CA PHE A 314 -1.14 -21.86 -7.51
C PHE A 314 -1.91 -20.77 -8.24
N SER A 315 -3.13 -21.05 -8.65
CA SER A 315 -3.96 -20.11 -9.39
C SER A 315 -5.26 -19.85 -8.67
N CYS A 316 -5.57 -18.59 -8.44
CA CYS A 316 -6.83 -18.23 -7.80
C CYS A 316 -8.04 -18.79 -8.55
N ILE A 317 -8.97 -19.41 -7.80
CA ILE A 317 -10.24 -19.89 -8.34
C ILE A 317 -11.01 -18.76 -9.05
N THR A 318 -10.91 -17.52 -8.53
CA THR A 318 -11.53 -16.34 -9.12
C THR A 318 -11.00 -16.07 -10.53
N ARG A 319 -9.70 -16.28 -10.78
CA ARG A 319 -9.14 -16.16 -12.15
C ARG A 319 -9.75 -17.17 -13.10
N ARG A 320 -9.91 -18.43 -12.66
CA ARG A 320 -10.55 -19.47 -13.47
C ARG A 320 -11.98 -19.10 -13.83
N LEU A 321 -12.76 -18.63 -12.85
CA LEU A 321 -14.14 -18.20 -13.05
C LEU A 321 -14.24 -17.00 -14.02
N PHE A 322 -13.25 -16.09 -13.99
CA PHE A 322 -13.19 -14.94 -14.87
C PHE A 322 -12.75 -15.32 -16.29
N LEU A 323 -11.65 -16.03 -16.43
CA LEU A 323 -11.04 -16.38 -17.73
C LEU A 323 -11.76 -17.53 -18.43
N LYS A 324 -12.46 -18.39 -17.70
CA LYS A 324 -13.15 -19.58 -18.24
C LYS A 324 -12.20 -20.43 -19.11
N GLU A 325 -12.55 -20.63 -20.38
CA GLU A 325 -11.74 -21.41 -21.34
C GLU A 325 -10.38 -20.78 -21.65
N ASP A 326 -10.25 -19.46 -21.56
CA ASP A 326 -8.98 -18.75 -21.77
C ASP A 326 -7.94 -19.05 -20.70
N THR A 327 -8.36 -19.65 -19.57
CA THR A 327 -7.44 -20.18 -18.55
C THR A 327 -6.40 -21.14 -19.16
N ASN A 328 -6.79 -21.98 -20.12
CA ASN A 328 -5.87 -22.91 -20.79
C ASN A 328 -4.80 -22.19 -21.62
N GLN A 329 -5.08 -21.02 -22.17
CA GLN A 329 -4.07 -20.23 -22.90
C GLN A 329 -2.97 -19.71 -21.94
N VAL A 330 -3.39 -19.26 -20.74
CA VAL A 330 -2.45 -18.85 -19.69
C VAL A 330 -1.57 -20.01 -19.24
N LEU A 331 -2.18 -21.17 -18.97
CA LEU A 331 -1.47 -22.34 -18.45
C LEU A 331 -0.55 -22.98 -19.49
N ALA A 332 -0.95 -23.01 -20.77
CA ALA A 332 -0.15 -23.57 -21.86
C ALA A 332 1.21 -22.87 -22.01
N ALA A 333 1.28 -21.56 -21.73
CA ALA A 333 2.53 -20.81 -21.77
C ALA A 333 3.57 -21.35 -20.77
N TYR A 334 3.13 -21.78 -19.58
CA TYR A 334 4.00 -22.43 -18.58
C TYR A 334 4.32 -23.88 -18.96
N GLY A 335 3.33 -24.64 -19.48
CA GLY A 335 3.52 -26.02 -19.94
C GLY A 335 4.52 -26.16 -21.09
N ALA A 336 4.73 -25.10 -21.87
CA ALA A 336 5.76 -25.04 -22.91
C ALA A 336 7.20 -24.94 -22.36
N LEU A 337 7.38 -24.65 -21.07
CA LEU A 337 8.71 -24.47 -20.44
C LEU A 337 9.20 -25.76 -19.76
N ALA A 338 8.33 -26.43 -19.02
CA ALA A 338 8.62 -27.63 -18.24
C ALA A 338 7.32 -28.37 -17.86
N PRO A 339 7.37 -29.59 -17.32
CA PRO A 339 6.20 -30.23 -16.71
C PRO A 339 5.59 -29.32 -15.63
N VAL A 340 4.27 -29.18 -15.64
CA VAL A 340 3.52 -28.28 -14.74
C VAL A 340 2.56 -29.10 -13.90
N CYS A 341 2.61 -28.91 -12.58
CA CYS A 341 1.62 -29.37 -11.62
C CYS A 341 1.07 -28.20 -10.82
N GLY A 342 -0.18 -28.26 -10.42
CA GLY A 342 -0.74 -27.23 -9.56
C GLY A 342 -2.21 -27.44 -9.23
N GLY A 343 -2.76 -26.46 -8.50
CA GLY A 343 -4.16 -26.45 -8.13
C GLY A 343 -4.76 -25.06 -8.08
N TYR A 344 -6.09 -25.02 -8.11
CA TYR A 344 -6.82 -23.80 -7.85
C TYR A 344 -6.90 -23.54 -6.35
N SER A 345 -6.68 -22.28 -5.97
CA SER A 345 -6.53 -21.85 -4.58
C SER A 345 -7.49 -20.71 -4.24
N ARG A 346 -7.81 -20.56 -2.95
CA ARG A 346 -8.58 -19.43 -2.39
C ARG A 346 -7.69 -18.27 -1.93
N GLY A 347 -6.57 -18.08 -2.54
CA GLY A 347 -5.55 -17.09 -2.27
C GLY A 347 -4.18 -17.71 -2.41
N GLU A 348 -3.30 -16.99 -3.02
CA GLU A 348 -1.95 -17.42 -3.32
C GLU A 348 -0.98 -16.80 -2.32
N ILE A 349 0.12 -17.47 -2.06
CA ILE A 349 1.19 -16.98 -1.19
C ILE A 349 2.41 -16.73 -2.06
N SER A 350 3.01 -15.56 -1.93
CA SER A 350 4.26 -15.24 -2.62
C SER A 350 5.08 -14.21 -1.87
N ARG A 351 6.41 -14.36 -1.95
CA ARG A 351 7.38 -13.38 -1.47
C ARG A 351 7.81 -12.47 -2.61
N SER A 352 7.70 -11.17 -2.42
CA SER A 352 8.14 -10.15 -3.37
C SER A 352 8.78 -8.98 -2.62
N GLY A 353 9.93 -8.47 -3.08
CA GLY A 353 10.62 -7.37 -2.42
C GLY A 353 11.00 -7.65 -0.96
N GLY A 354 11.28 -8.93 -0.60
CA GLY A 354 11.60 -9.34 0.76
C GLY A 354 10.40 -9.44 1.71
N ARG A 355 9.18 -9.32 1.20
CA ARG A 355 7.93 -9.42 1.98
C ARG A 355 7.05 -10.54 1.44
N THR A 356 6.49 -11.33 2.35
CA THR A 356 5.58 -12.42 2.05
C THR A 356 4.13 -11.97 2.28
N SER A 357 3.24 -12.29 1.36
CA SER A 357 1.84 -11.86 1.46
C SER A 357 0.89 -12.94 0.95
N ALA A 358 -0.29 -13.01 1.56
CA ALA A 358 -1.44 -13.70 1.01
C ALA A 358 -2.09 -12.82 -0.06
N LEU A 359 -2.08 -13.31 -1.28
CA LEU A 359 -2.59 -12.66 -2.48
C LEU A 359 -4.01 -13.15 -2.78
N ASN A 360 -4.69 -12.47 -3.67
CA ASN A 360 -5.96 -12.89 -4.23
C ASN A 360 -5.99 -12.55 -5.72
N MET A 361 -6.75 -13.33 -6.49
CA MET A 361 -6.94 -13.09 -7.93
C MET A 361 -5.62 -13.16 -8.72
N THR A 362 -4.62 -13.85 -8.18
CA THR A 362 -3.29 -13.98 -8.77
C THR A 362 -3.06 -15.39 -9.35
N LEU A 363 -1.96 -15.51 -10.06
CA LEU A 363 -1.32 -16.79 -10.37
C LEU A 363 0.11 -16.71 -9.86
N VAL A 364 0.51 -17.64 -9.01
CA VAL A 364 1.87 -17.81 -8.53
C VAL A 364 2.45 -19.06 -9.15
N ALA A 365 3.59 -18.92 -9.84
CA ALA A 365 4.31 -20.04 -10.44
C ALA A 365 5.72 -20.13 -9.83
N ALA A 366 6.02 -21.26 -9.22
CA ALA A 366 7.34 -21.60 -8.68
C ALA A 366 8.05 -22.55 -9.64
N ALA A 367 9.12 -22.07 -10.24
CA ALA A 367 9.96 -22.82 -11.18
C ALA A 367 11.18 -23.39 -10.46
N PHE A 368 11.44 -24.68 -10.64
CA PHE A 368 12.49 -25.43 -9.97
C PHE A 368 13.57 -25.86 -10.96
N ARG A 369 14.83 -25.80 -10.51
CA ARG A 369 15.98 -26.32 -11.24
C ARG A 369 17.08 -26.76 -10.28
N GLU A 370 17.68 -27.90 -10.54
CA GLU A 370 18.81 -28.45 -9.78
C GLU A 370 20.11 -28.46 -10.58
N LYS A 371 20.03 -28.58 -11.91
CA LYS A 371 21.19 -28.56 -12.80
C LYS A 371 21.85 -27.17 -12.91
N GLU A 372 23.17 -27.15 -13.04
CA GLU A 372 23.92 -25.91 -13.31
C GLU A 372 23.65 -25.37 -14.73
N GLU A 373 23.89 -24.08 -14.95
CA GLU A 373 23.74 -23.41 -16.24
C GLU A 373 24.77 -23.92 -17.26
N ASN A 374 24.39 -24.93 -18.05
CA ASN A 374 25.10 -25.21 -19.29
C ASN A 374 24.43 -24.40 -20.39
N GLY A 375 25.15 -23.44 -20.93
CA GLY A 375 24.89 -22.51 -22.02
C GLY A 375 23.51 -22.53 -22.69
N VAL A 376 22.89 -21.37 -22.76
CA VAL A 376 21.60 -21.07 -23.39
C VAL A 376 21.53 -21.71 -24.79
N ARG A 377 20.72 -22.73 -25.00
CA ARG A 377 20.20 -23.07 -26.31
C ARG A 377 19.05 -22.12 -26.62
N GLN A 378 19.34 -21.08 -27.40
CA GLN A 378 18.34 -20.31 -28.12
C GLN A 378 17.79 -21.20 -29.26
N GLU A 379 16.66 -21.83 -29.06
CA GLU A 379 15.77 -22.19 -30.14
C GLU A 379 14.52 -21.33 -30.00
N GLU A 380 14.45 -20.31 -30.82
CA GLU A 380 13.22 -19.56 -31.08
C GLU A 380 12.21 -20.48 -31.79
N LYS A 381 11.34 -21.10 -31.01
CA LYS A 381 10.02 -21.47 -31.52
C LYS A 381 9.08 -20.34 -31.13
N SER A 382 8.88 -19.41 -32.07
CA SER A 382 7.81 -18.45 -32.02
C SER A 382 6.46 -19.17 -31.97
N SER A 383 5.87 -19.30 -30.81
CA SER A 383 4.42 -19.50 -30.74
C SER A 383 3.80 -18.14 -31.05
N GLU A 384 3.36 -17.93 -32.29
CA GLU A 384 2.47 -16.85 -32.64
C GLU A 384 1.25 -16.95 -31.71
N GLY A 385 1.17 -16.03 -30.76
CA GLY A 385 0.01 -15.90 -29.89
C GLY A 385 -1.18 -15.48 -30.76
N ILE A 386 -2.17 -16.36 -30.88
CA ILE A 386 -3.45 -16.03 -31.48
C ILE A 386 -4.15 -15.08 -30.49
N VAL A 387 -4.10 -13.79 -30.79
CA VAL A 387 -4.84 -12.75 -30.06
C VAL A 387 -6.28 -12.79 -30.58
N PHE A 388 -7.18 -13.40 -29.83
CA PHE A 388 -8.60 -13.26 -30.07
C PHE A 388 -9.09 -11.92 -29.50
N GLN A 389 -9.07 -10.87 -30.31
CA GLN A 389 -9.79 -9.63 -30.02
C GLN A 389 -11.24 -9.77 -30.46
N THR A 390 -12.16 -9.93 -29.53
CA THR A 390 -13.56 -9.60 -29.83
C THR A 390 -13.70 -8.08 -29.83
N GLU A 391 -14.35 -7.49 -30.83
CA GLU A 391 -14.53 -6.03 -30.97
C GLU A 391 -15.13 -5.39 -29.71
N THR A 392 -15.98 -6.10 -28.98
CA THR A 392 -16.58 -5.65 -27.72
C THR A 392 -15.55 -5.44 -26.60
N MET A 393 -14.57 -6.35 -26.47
CA MET A 393 -13.50 -6.23 -25.46
C MET A 393 -12.56 -5.07 -25.78
N THR A 394 -12.23 -4.87 -27.06
CA THR A 394 -11.41 -3.72 -27.48
C THR A 394 -12.09 -2.38 -27.16
N THR A 395 -13.41 -2.29 -27.26
CA THR A 395 -14.18 -1.09 -26.91
C THR A 395 -14.14 -0.85 -25.41
N ILE A 396 -14.32 -1.88 -24.55
CA ILE A 396 -14.23 -1.77 -23.09
C ILE A 396 -12.83 -1.31 -22.68
N GLN A 397 -11.77 -1.87 -23.27
CA GLN A 397 -10.39 -1.47 -23.00
C GLN A 397 -10.14 0.01 -23.34
N ARG A 398 -10.61 0.46 -24.51
CA ARG A 398 -10.48 1.88 -24.94
C ARG A 398 -11.23 2.81 -24.00
N LEU A 399 -12.45 2.45 -23.56
CA LEU A 399 -13.22 3.24 -22.60
C LEU A 399 -12.55 3.27 -21.23
N ALA A 400 -12.05 2.15 -20.74
CA ALA A 400 -11.32 2.07 -19.48
C ALA A 400 -10.04 2.92 -19.52
N SER A 401 -9.25 2.84 -20.61
CA SER A 401 -8.07 3.67 -20.83
C SER A 401 -8.42 5.17 -20.86
N PHE A 402 -9.49 5.55 -21.58
CA PHE A 402 -9.95 6.94 -21.63
C PHE A 402 -10.37 7.45 -20.22
N ILE A 403 -11.13 6.65 -19.46
CA ILE A 403 -11.57 7.01 -18.10
C ILE A 403 -10.36 7.17 -17.19
N THR A 404 -9.39 6.25 -17.26
CA THR A 404 -8.18 6.29 -16.41
C THR A 404 -7.36 7.53 -16.75
N THR A 405 -7.07 7.78 -18.03
CA THR A 405 -6.32 8.96 -18.46
C THR A 405 -7.02 10.26 -18.05
N SER A 406 -8.34 10.35 -18.27
CA SER A 406 -9.12 11.54 -17.87
C SER A 406 -9.14 11.76 -16.36
N ALA A 407 -9.17 10.69 -15.56
CA ALA A 407 -9.10 10.79 -14.11
C ALA A 407 -7.71 11.27 -13.63
N GLU A 408 -6.63 10.79 -14.26
CA GLU A 408 -5.26 11.23 -13.96
C GLU A 408 -5.05 12.70 -14.34
N GLU A 409 -5.55 13.12 -15.50
CA GLU A 409 -5.50 14.53 -15.94
C GLU A 409 -6.26 15.45 -14.96
N LEU A 410 -7.44 15.03 -14.52
CA LEU A 410 -8.24 15.79 -13.55
C LEU A 410 -7.54 15.88 -12.19
N GLU A 411 -6.93 14.80 -11.72
CA GLU A 411 -6.16 14.79 -10.47
C GLU A 411 -4.95 15.71 -10.55
N GLN A 412 -4.23 15.71 -11.68
CA GLN A 412 -3.12 16.64 -11.90
C GLN A 412 -3.59 18.09 -11.95
N ALA A 413 -4.72 18.36 -12.61
CA ALA A 413 -5.30 19.71 -12.68
C ALA A 413 -5.71 20.20 -11.29
N ASN A 414 -6.33 19.36 -10.48
CA ASN A 414 -6.71 19.69 -9.10
C ASN A 414 -5.47 20.00 -8.22
N ARG A 415 -4.42 19.20 -8.30
CA ARG A 415 -3.16 19.45 -7.57
C ARG A 415 -2.53 20.79 -7.96
N ARG A 416 -2.51 21.11 -9.26
CA ARG A 416 -2.03 22.41 -9.74
C ARG A 416 -2.89 23.56 -9.23
N LEU A 417 -4.20 23.39 -9.23
CA LEU A 417 -5.16 24.38 -8.72
C LEU A 417 -4.94 24.63 -7.23
N GLU A 418 -4.76 23.59 -6.41
CA GLU A 418 -4.46 23.71 -4.99
C GLU A 418 -3.13 24.41 -4.73
N GLU A 419 -2.10 24.13 -5.53
CA GLU A 419 -0.81 24.80 -5.43
C GLU A 419 -0.90 26.28 -5.78
N VAL A 420 -1.59 26.59 -6.88
CA VAL A 420 -1.82 27.99 -7.30
C VAL A 420 -2.65 28.72 -6.25
N ASN A 421 -3.69 28.08 -5.72
CA ASN A 421 -4.53 28.68 -4.69
C ASN A 421 -3.75 28.97 -3.40
N ARG A 422 -2.89 28.05 -2.96
CA ARG A 422 -1.98 28.30 -1.83
C ARG A 422 -1.06 29.49 -2.08
N LYS A 423 -0.47 29.59 -3.28
CA LYS A 423 0.37 30.73 -3.65
C LYS A 423 -0.42 32.03 -3.69
N LEU A 424 -1.64 32.03 -4.23
CA LEU A 424 -2.52 33.20 -4.25
C LEU A 424 -2.89 33.65 -2.84
N VAL A 425 -3.27 32.73 -1.95
CA VAL A 425 -3.57 33.06 -0.55
C VAL A 425 -2.34 33.64 0.15
N TYR A 426 -1.16 33.06 -0.10
CA TYR A 426 0.09 33.57 0.49
C TYR A 426 0.38 35.01 0.02
N VAL A 427 0.35 35.28 -1.28
CA VAL A 427 0.57 36.60 -1.85
C VAL A 427 -0.50 37.62 -1.39
N ALA A 428 -1.75 37.17 -1.27
CA ALA A 428 -2.84 38.01 -0.79
C ALA A 428 -2.73 38.37 0.71
N THR A 429 -2.00 37.60 1.49
CA THR A 429 -1.94 37.73 2.95
C THR A 429 -0.56 38.13 3.50
N HIS A 430 0.52 38.05 2.70
CA HIS A 430 1.89 38.30 3.15
C HIS A 430 2.55 39.43 2.33
N ASP A 431 3.48 40.13 2.96
CA ASP A 431 4.35 41.11 2.33
C ASP A 431 5.48 40.41 1.58
N GLY A 432 5.65 40.76 0.31
CA GLY A 432 6.60 40.08 -0.58
C GLY A 432 8.08 40.32 -0.24
N LEU A 433 8.42 41.36 0.51
CA LEU A 433 9.79 41.65 0.91
C LEU A 433 10.17 40.95 2.22
N THR A 434 9.31 41.03 3.22
CA THR A 434 9.61 40.61 4.59
C THR A 434 9.07 39.22 4.93
N GLY A 435 8.13 38.70 4.13
CA GLY A 435 7.45 37.42 4.41
C GLY A 435 6.47 37.48 5.60
N LEU A 436 6.32 38.59 6.26
CA LEU A 436 5.33 38.83 7.31
C LEU A 436 3.93 39.02 6.71
N LEU A 437 2.90 39.09 7.56
CA LEU A 437 1.56 39.44 7.08
C LEU A 437 1.58 40.83 6.43
N ASN A 438 0.83 41.03 5.36
CA ASN A 438 0.67 42.31 4.76
C ASN A 438 -0.38 43.16 5.53
N ARG A 439 -0.42 44.47 5.25
CA ARG A 439 -1.35 45.40 5.88
C ARG A 439 -2.81 44.91 5.84
N GLY A 440 -3.27 44.47 4.67
CA GLY A 440 -4.67 44.03 4.51
C GLY A 440 -5.03 42.83 5.40
N ARG A 441 -4.10 41.91 5.62
CA ARG A 441 -4.35 40.77 6.53
C ARG A 441 -4.31 41.19 8.00
N VAL A 442 -3.40 42.09 8.38
CA VAL A 442 -3.36 42.67 9.74
C VAL A 442 -4.63 43.47 10.04
N GLU A 443 -5.10 44.29 9.11
CA GLU A 443 -6.39 45.03 9.25
C GLU A 443 -7.56 44.05 9.44
N SER A 444 -7.62 42.97 8.65
CA SER A 444 -8.67 41.97 8.80
C SER A 444 -8.64 41.33 10.19
N ILE A 445 -7.46 40.97 10.71
CA ILE A 445 -7.31 40.39 12.05
C ILE A 445 -7.72 41.40 13.12
N LEU A 446 -7.32 42.66 12.98
CA LEU A 446 -7.73 43.73 13.91
C LEU A 446 -9.26 43.90 13.93
N HIS A 447 -9.91 43.88 12.78
CA HIS A 447 -11.38 43.93 12.71
C HIS A 447 -12.02 42.70 13.38
N GLU A 448 -11.43 41.50 13.21
CA GLU A 448 -11.87 40.28 13.90
C GLU A 448 -11.73 40.41 15.42
N LEU A 449 -10.63 41.02 15.91
CA LEU A 449 -10.32 41.19 17.32
C LEU A 449 -11.08 42.36 18.01
N THR A 450 -11.51 43.36 17.27
CA THR A 450 -12.24 44.54 17.80
C THR A 450 -13.75 44.55 17.50
N GLY A 451 -14.25 43.53 16.79
CA GLY A 451 -15.66 43.47 16.33
C GLY A 451 -16.66 43.09 17.43
N PRO A 452 -17.95 43.45 17.26
CA PRO A 452 -19.01 43.23 18.26
C PRO A 452 -19.40 41.75 18.50
N VAL A 453 -18.77 40.79 17.79
CA VAL A 453 -19.07 39.35 17.87
C VAL A 453 -18.29 38.66 18.99
N GLN A 454 -17.33 39.31 19.63
CA GLN A 454 -16.58 38.72 20.75
C GLN A 454 -17.44 38.63 22.02
N LYS A 455 -18.05 37.44 22.18
CA LYS A 455 -18.73 37.05 23.42
C LYS A 455 -17.77 36.52 24.51
N ASN A 456 -16.48 36.42 24.23
CA ASN A 456 -15.47 35.95 25.17
C ASN A 456 -14.47 37.11 25.38
N HIS A 457 -14.29 37.51 26.64
CA HIS A 457 -13.36 38.54 27.10
C HIS A 457 -11.89 38.15 26.84
N HIS A 458 -11.41 38.20 25.59
CA HIS A 458 -10.01 37.96 25.31
C HIS A 458 -9.28 39.31 25.27
N VAL A 459 -8.42 39.51 26.24
CA VAL A 459 -7.46 40.62 26.25
C VAL A 459 -6.52 40.44 25.05
N PHE A 460 -6.26 41.48 24.30
CA PHE A 460 -5.16 41.50 23.33
C PHE A 460 -4.43 42.84 23.38
N THR A 461 -3.14 42.76 23.11
CA THR A 461 -2.28 43.95 23.06
C THR A 461 -1.65 44.04 21.67
N ALA A 462 -1.46 45.26 21.18
CA ALA A 462 -0.75 45.52 19.94
C ALA A 462 0.52 46.34 20.19
N ILE A 463 1.56 46.02 19.46
CA ILE A 463 2.78 46.81 19.38
C ILE A 463 2.88 47.38 17.98
N MET A 464 2.85 48.69 17.84
CA MET A 464 3.13 49.39 16.59
C MET A 464 4.57 49.87 16.58
N VAL A 465 5.30 49.57 15.54
CA VAL A 465 6.74 49.78 15.42
C VAL A 465 7.05 50.64 14.20
N ASP A 466 8.01 51.52 14.31
CA ASP A 466 8.54 52.31 13.20
C ASP A 466 10.07 52.43 13.34
N LEU A 467 10.78 52.21 12.22
CA LEU A 467 12.24 52.27 12.20
C LEU A 467 12.71 53.73 12.16
N ASP A 468 13.49 54.13 13.15
CA ASP A 468 13.96 55.48 13.27
C ASP A 468 14.92 55.87 12.14
N ASN A 469 14.65 56.98 11.48
CA ASN A 469 15.46 57.52 10.39
C ASN A 469 15.65 56.58 9.17
N PHE A 470 14.71 55.69 8.94
CA PHE A 470 14.80 54.70 7.83
C PHE A 470 14.97 55.33 6.46
N LYS A 471 14.32 56.49 6.23
CA LYS A 471 14.54 57.25 5.00
C LYS A 471 16.01 57.70 4.85
N GLY A 472 16.68 58.11 5.94
CA GLY A 472 18.11 58.42 5.92
C GLY A 472 18.97 57.23 5.51
N ILE A 473 18.63 56.02 5.98
CA ILE A 473 19.31 54.77 5.56
C ILE A 473 19.17 54.55 4.05
N ASN A 474 17.96 54.72 3.51
CA ASN A 474 17.74 54.59 2.07
C ASN A 474 18.49 55.65 1.25
N ASP A 475 18.48 56.89 1.73
CA ASP A 475 19.12 58.03 1.03
C ASP A 475 20.66 57.90 1.03
N GLU A 476 21.25 57.36 2.09
CA GLU A 476 22.71 57.18 2.25
C GLU A 476 23.25 55.91 1.66
N PHE A 477 22.59 54.75 1.87
CA PHE A 477 23.09 53.42 1.51
C PHE A 477 22.32 52.74 0.35
N GLY A 478 21.23 53.37 -0.11
CA GLY A 478 20.39 52.87 -1.20
C GLY A 478 19.26 51.94 -0.74
N HIS A 479 18.24 51.78 -1.60
CA HIS A 479 17.04 50.98 -1.29
C HIS A 479 17.34 49.50 -1.01
N GLY A 480 18.39 48.94 -1.63
CA GLY A 480 18.76 47.55 -1.36
C GLY A 480 19.21 47.30 0.06
N GLU A 481 19.85 48.32 0.69
CA GLU A 481 20.22 48.26 2.10
C GLU A 481 19.01 48.45 3.01
N GLY A 482 18.11 49.36 2.66
CA GLY A 482 16.84 49.47 3.35
C GLY A 482 16.02 48.17 3.33
N ASP A 483 15.96 47.52 2.19
CA ASP A 483 15.28 46.21 2.06
C ASP A 483 15.92 45.16 2.96
N ARG A 484 17.26 45.10 3.05
CA ARG A 484 17.98 44.20 3.96
C ARG A 484 17.63 44.49 5.43
N VAL A 485 17.65 45.75 5.83
CA VAL A 485 17.27 46.15 7.18
C VAL A 485 15.85 45.74 7.52
N LEU A 486 14.89 45.94 6.62
CA LEU A 486 13.50 45.52 6.82
C LEU A 486 13.38 43.99 6.97
N GLN A 487 14.12 43.21 6.20
CA GLN A 487 14.14 41.75 6.32
C GLN A 487 14.76 41.28 7.65
N GLU A 488 15.87 41.87 8.08
CA GLU A 488 16.51 41.55 9.36
C GLU A 488 15.63 41.91 10.56
N VAL A 489 14.95 43.03 10.52
CA VAL A 489 13.98 43.45 11.55
C VAL A 489 12.79 42.47 11.58
N ALA A 490 12.26 42.10 10.42
CA ALA A 490 11.20 41.11 10.34
C ALA A 490 11.61 39.75 10.93
N ASP A 491 12.85 39.33 10.70
CA ASP A 491 13.45 38.16 11.28
C ASP A 491 13.56 38.24 12.82
N VAL A 492 13.92 39.39 13.36
CA VAL A 492 13.92 39.62 14.81
C VAL A 492 12.52 39.45 15.38
N PHE A 493 11.51 40.08 14.76
CA PHE A 493 10.12 39.92 15.20
C PHE A 493 9.67 38.44 15.17
N SER A 494 9.93 37.74 14.09
CA SER A 494 9.53 36.35 13.93
C SER A 494 10.19 35.39 14.96
N LYS A 495 11.46 35.67 15.33
CA LYS A 495 12.22 34.80 16.26
C LYS A 495 11.95 35.11 17.74
N LYS A 496 11.57 36.34 18.07
CA LYS A 496 11.43 36.79 19.46
C LYS A 496 9.99 36.88 19.95
N SER A 497 9.02 36.99 19.05
CA SER A 497 7.61 37.01 19.42
C SER A 497 7.07 35.59 19.74
N PRO A 498 6.03 35.50 20.57
CA PRO A 498 5.42 34.22 20.90
C PRO A 498 4.75 33.58 19.65
N PRO A 499 4.56 32.26 19.63
CA PRO A 499 4.04 31.54 18.45
C PRO A 499 2.63 31.92 18.00
N ASN A 500 1.82 32.47 18.91
CA ASN A 500 0.47 32.95 18.64
C ASN A 500 0.41 34.44 18.22
N ALA A 501 1.55 35.14 18.15
CA ALA A 501 1.60 36.51 17.69
C ALA A 501 1.31 36.62 16.19
N CYS A 502 0.50 37.64 15.80
CA CYS A 502 0.29 37.97 14.39
C CYS A 502 1.19 39.19 14.05
N ILE A 503 2.20 38.95 13.22
CA ILE A 503 3.21 39.97 12.89
C ILE A 503 3.03 40.38 11.44
N GLY A 504 2.92 41.68 11.18
CA GLY A 504 2.76 42.20 9.83
C GLY A 504 3.48 43.50 9.57
N ARG A 505 3.76 43.72 8.29
CA ARG A 505 4.26 45.02 7.80
C ARG A 505 3.09 45.91 7.45
N TRP A 506 2.99 47.02 8.15
CA TRP A 506 1.88 47.96 7.99
C TRP A 506 2.07 48.88 6.78
N GLY A 507 3.30 49.32 6.52
CA GLY A 507 3.67 50.10 5.34
C GLY A 507 5.05 50.74 5.49
N GLY A 508 5.81 50.83 4.40
CA GLY A 508 7.15 51.43 4.45
C GLY A 508 8.05 50.78 5.49
N ASP A 509 8.33 51.51 6.55
CA ASP A 509 9.15 51.16 7.72
C ASP A 509 8.33 50.83 8.98
N GLU A 510 6.99 50.70 8.83
CA GLU A 510 6.08 50.45 9.94
C GLU A 510 5.69 48.98 10.02
N PHE A 511 5.65 48.44 11.25
CA PHE A 511 5.22 47.06 11.55
C PHE A 511 4.19 47.06 12.68
N VAL A 512 3.36 46.02 12.69
CA VAL A 512 2.37 45.77 13.75
C VAL A 512 2.53 44.35 14.25
N ILE A 513 2.57 44.20 15.57
CA ILE A 513 2.59 42.90 16.25
C ILE A 513 1.35 42.81 17.12
N LEU A 514 0.44 41.89 16.81
CA LEU A 514 -0.76 41.63 17.60
C LEU A 514 -0.50 40.44 18.51
N LEU A 515 -0.78 40.59 19.78
CA LEU A 515 -0.48 39.66 20.84
C LEU A 515 -1.81 39.23 21.51
N PRO A 516 -2.47 38.19 21.02
CA PRO A 516 -3.65 37.62 21.67
C PRO A 516 -3.32 37.12 23.08
N GLU A 517 -4.24 37.35 24.02
CA GLU A 517 -4.14 36.86 25.41
C GLU A 517 -2.91 37.37 26.20
N MET A 518 -2.34 38.51 25.80
CA MET A 518 -1.19 39.12 26.46
C MET A 518 -1.58 40.48 27.07
N GLU A 519 -1.26 40.68 28.34
CA GLU A 519 -1.48 41.92 29.05
C GLU A 519 -0.44 42.99 28.68
N GLU A 520 -0.76 44.26 28.95
CA GLU A 520 0.05 45.43 28.56
C GLU A 520 1.47 45.40 29.12
N GLU A 521 1.64 44.97 30.39
CA GLU A 521 2.95 44.90 31.02
C GLU A 521 3.86 43.84 30.38
N GLU A 522 3.32 42.70 30.03
CA GLU A 522 4.06 41.62 29.35
C GLU A 522 4.43 42.03 27.92
N ALA A 523 3.50 42.67 27.22
CA ALA A 523 3.73 43.19 25.87
C ALA A 523 4.78 44.33 25.87
N ALA A 524 4.81 45.16 26.91
CA ALA A 524 5.83 46.20 27.10
C ALA A 524 7.23 45.60 27.32
N ALA A 525 7.32 44.51 28.09
CA ALA A 525 8.58 43.80 28.29
C ALA A 525 9.08 43.15 26.99
N LEU A 526 8.17 42.60 26.19
CA LEU A 526 8.46 42.10 24.84
C LEU A 526 8.92 43.23 23.92
N ALA A 527 8.20 44.36 23.89
CA ALA A 527 8.53 45.51 23.06
C ALA A 527 9.94 46.02 23.35
N GLU A 528 10.33 46.14 24.65
CA GLU A 528 11.68 46.53 25.04
C GLU A 528 12.74 45.52 24.62
N THR A 529 12.41 44.21 24.69
CA THR A 529 13.28 43.15 24.21
C THR A 529 13.50 43.24 22.70
N LEU A 530 12.43 43.48 21.93
CA LEU A 530 12.50 43.69 20.48
C LEU A 530 13.32 44.90 20.12
N ARG A 531 13.05 46.05 20.78
CA ARG A 531 13.79 47.28 20.58
C ARG A 531 15.30 47.07 20.78
N LYS A 532 15.71 46.52 21.92
CA LYS A 532 17.12 46.23 22.22
C LYS A 532 17.73 45.26 21.23
N THR A 533 17.00 44.19 20.88
CA THR A 533 17.52 43.21 19.92
C THR A 533 17.75 43.84 18.55
N ILE A 534 16.86 44.71 18.07
CA ILE A 534 17.06 45.44 16.83
C ILE A 534 18.32 46.32 16.92
N GLU A 535 18.45 47.15 17.99
CA GLU A 535 19.60 48.04 18.22
C GLU A 535 20.94 47.29 18.30
N GLU A 536 20.94 46.08 18.88
CA GLU A 536 22.14 45.24 19.06
C GLU A 536 22.53 44.43 17.83
N THR A 537 21.57 44.01 17.03
CA THR A 537 21.80 43.00 15.98
C THR A 537 21.63 43.50 14.56
N VAL A 538 20.89 44.61 14.35
CA VAL A 538 20.67 45.18 13.02
C VAL A 538 21.52 46.45 12.88
N SER A 539 22.39 46.52 11.91
CA SER A 539 23.29 47.64 11.69
C SER A 539 23.42 48.00 10.21
N CYS A 540 23.69 49.27 9.92
CA CYS A 540 24.04 49.75 8.59
C CYS A 540 25.47 49.32 8.19
N PRO A 541 25.90 49.50 6.93
CA PRO A 541 27.24 49.15 6.45
C PRO A 541 28.38 49.87 7.18
N ASP A 542 28.13 51.06 7.69
CA ASP A 542 29.09 51.86 8.51
C ASP A 542 29.14 51.42 9.99
N ARG A 543 28.38 50.33 10.33
CA ARG A 543 28.21 49.79 11.69
C ARG A 543 27.38 50.66 12.63
N SER A 544 26.70 51.69 12.14
CA SER A 544 25.73 52.40 12.96
C SER A 544 24.54 51.49 13.29
N PRO A 545 24.05 51.44 14.53
CA PRO A 545 22.92 50.62 14.90
C PRO A 545 21.61 51.17 14.30
N VAL A 546 20.71 50.27 13.90
CA VAL A 546 19.34 50.60 13.54
C VAL A 546 18.52 50.65 14.82
N SER A 547 17.75 51.72 15.00
CA SER A 547 16.84 51.84 16.14
C SER A 547 15.37 51.90 15.71
N ALA A 548 14.49 51.59 16.63
CA ALA A 548 13.06 51.60 16.42
C ALA A 548 12.31 52.26 17.58
N SER A 549 11.24 52.96 17.26
CA SER A 549 10.27 53.48 18.22
C SER A 549 9.05 52.56 18.28
N LEU A 550 8.57 52.20 19.47
CA LEU A 550 7.48 51.26 19.67
C LEU A 550 6.37 51.83 20.54
N GLY A 551 5.14 51.77 20.04
CA GLY A 551 3.93 52.08 20.82
C GLY A 551 3.22 50.81 21.24
N VAL A 552 2.95 50.65 22.53
CA VAL A 552 2.24 49.47 23.10
C VAL A 552 0.86 49.93 23.53
N THR A 553 -0.16 49.20 23.14
CA THR A 553 -1.55 49.58 23.42
C THR A 553 -2.40 48.34 23.66
N GLN A 554 -3.09 48.29 24.79
CA GLN A 554 -4.04 47.22 25.09
C GLN A 554 -5.45 47.63 24.64
N ALA A 555 -6.16 46.68 24.01
CA ALA A 555 -7.54 46.90 23.61
C ALA A 555 -8.49 46.88 24.81
N ARG A 556 -9.47 47.79 24.82
CA ARG A 556 -10.55 47.83 25.81
C ARG A 556 -11.77 47.06 25.28
N GLU A 557 -12.55 46.53 26.21
CA GLU A 557 -13.80 45.86 25.89
C GLU A 557 -14.73 46.77 25.07
N GLY A 558 -15.25 46.27 23.93
CA GLY A 558 -16.15 47.01 23.05
C GLY A 558 -15.48 48.14 22.23
N GLU A 559 -14.17 48.19 22.18
CA GLU A 559 -13.44 49.15 21.38
C GLU A 559 -13.57 48.86 19.89
N THR A 560 -13.80 49.91 19.07
CA THR A 560 -13.83 49.77 17.60
C THR A 560 -12.44 49.76 17.01
N PHE A 561 -12.30 49.21 15.79
CA PHE A 561 -11.04 49.24 15.05
C PHE A 561 -10.47 50.65 14.93
N GLU A 562 -11.30 51.62 14.56
CA GLU A 562 -10.86 53.03 14.36
C GLU A 562 -10.33 53.62 15.66
N SER A 563 -11.02 53.41 16.80
CA SER A 563 -10.58 53.88 18.12
C SER A 563 -9.25 53.25 18.51
N PHE A 564 -9.15 51.94 18.37
CA PHE A 564 -7.95 51.20 18.73
C PHE A 564 -6.75 51.56 17.85
N TYR A 565 -6.95 51.71 16.54
CA TYR A 565 -5.92 52.14 15.62
C TYR A 565 -5.38 53.54 15.98
N HIS A 566 -6.27 54.48 16.28
CA HIS A 566 -5.85 55.84 16.73
C HIS A 566 -5.03 55.82 18.02
N LYS A 567 -5.32 54.90 18.93
CA LYS A 567 -4.49 54.70 20.14
C LYS A 567 -3.11 54.16 19.80
N MET A 568 -3.03 53.12 18.94
CA MET A 568 -1.77 52.56 18.48
C MET A 568 -0.87 53.64 17.83
N ASP A 569 -1.43 54.40 16.90
CA ASP A 569 -0.74 55.51 16.22
C ASP A 569 -0.28 56.58 17.22
N SER A 570 -1.15 56.97 18.17
CA SER A 570 -0.81 57.92 19.22
C SER A 570 0.31 57.42 20.12
N ALA A 571 0.31 56.15 20.51
CA ALA A 571 1.38 55.56 21.31
C ALA A 571 2.73 55.57 20.57
N LEU A 572 2.74 55.20 19.31
CA LEU A 572 3.93 55.26 18.46
C LEU A 572 4.44 56.71 18.29
N TYR A 573 3.52 57.67 18.05
CA TYR A 573 3.86 59.08 17.95
C TYR A 573 4.52 59.60 19.23
N GLN A 574 4.02 59.23 20.42
CA GLN A 574 4.62 59.59 21.70
C GLN A 574 6.01 59.02 21.88
N ALA A 575 6.26 57.75 21.44
CA ALA A 575 7.59 57.17 21.45
C ALA A 575 8.58 57.98 20.59
N LYS A 576 8.18 58.35 19.38
CA LYS A 576 8.98 59.20 18.48
C LYS A 576 9.25 60.60 19.08
N PHE A 577 8.23 61.22 19.69
CA PHE A 577 8.33 62.56 20.29
C PHE A 577 9.27 62.58 21.51
N ARG A 578 9.35 61.51 22.29
CA ARG A 578 10.22 61.41 23.49
C ARG A 578 11.70 61.15 23.17
N GLY A 579 12.10 61.20 21.93
CA GLY A 579 13.51 61.16 21.53
C GLY A 579 13.85 59.92 20.68
N LYS A 580 12.85 59.16 20.23
CA LYS A 580 13.04 57.95 19.44
C LYS A 580 13.74 56.81 20.24
N ASN A 581 13.98 55.66 19.60
CA ASN A 581 14.62 54.47 20.22
C ASN A 581 14.07 54.18 21.62
N THR A 582 12.76 54.18 21.77
CA THR A 582 12.08 53.97 23.05
C THR A 582 10.72 53.31 22.87
N ILE A 583 10.16 52.81 23.98
CA ILE A 583 8.79 52.33 24.03
C ILE A 583 7.88 53.34 24.70
N PHE A 584 6.60 53.36 24.31
CA PHE A 584 5.56 54.13 24.98
C PHE A 584 4.29 53.30 25.16
N LEU A 585 3.73 53.32 26.36
CA LEU A 585 2.50 52.60 26.73
C LEU A 585 1.32 53.57 26.76
N MET A 586 0.15 53.13 26.25
CA MET A 586 -1.07 53.94 26.20
C MET A 586 -2.34 53.15 26.47
#